data_9eb6c76ce773f354df10c837839b605d
#
_entry.id   9eb6c76ce773f354df10c837839b605d
#
_cell.length_a   1.000
_cell.length_b   1.000
_cell.length_c   1.000
_cell.angle_alpha   90.00
_cell.angle_beta   90.00
_cell.angle_gamma   90.00
#
_symmetry.space_group_name_H-M   'P 1'
#
loop_
_entity.id
_entity.type
_entity.pdbx_description
1 polymer ?
#
loop_
_entity_poly.entity_id
_entity_poly.type
_entity_poly.pdbx_seq_one_letter_code
_entity_poly.pdbx_strand_id
1 'polypeptide(L)'
;VRQLIIDTATEALSVALFVDGVLAAHHHEIAGRGHAEKLVPAISALSDGGKADEIIVDSGPGSFTGVRIGLAAARALGYAWGVPIKGYASLSLIAAMAREQADDSEKHLIIAITGGHGELFWQRFIRDTLEPITNIASTPIAELASMIDTPMIYGSGAQALIDVRGHGEAIMLHPDARCAPLLPLTSLQNDALPYYGRGADAIPLAHRKAQPKRKPSP
;
A
#
# COMPACT_ATOMS: atom_id res chain seq x y z
N VAL A 1 -20.16 1.79 -16.03
CA VAL A 1 -19.59 0.93 -14.96
C VAL A 1 -19.09 1.82 -13.84
N ARG A 2 -19.55 1.57 -12.62
CA ARG A 2 -19.11 2.28 -11.41
C ARG A 2 -18.06 1.44 -10.69
N GLN A 3 -16.94 2.07 -10.34
CA GLN A 3 -15.83 1.41 -9.64
C GLN A 3 -15.51 2.19 -8.36
N LEU A 4 -15.55 1.49 -7.22
CA LEU A 4 -15.11 2.03 -5.94
C LEU A 4 -13.69 1.56 -5.66
N ILE A 5 -12.77 2.50 -5.48
CA ILE A 5 -11.38 2.24 -5.11
C ILE A 5 -11.23 2.50 -3.61
N ILE A 6 -10.57 1.60 -2.89
CA ILE A 6 -10.33 1.71 -1.44
C ILE A 6 -8.85 1.50 -1.17
N ASP A 7 -8.22 2.46 -0.50
CA ASP A 7 -6.85 2.37 -0.01
C ASP A 7 -6.76 2.80 1.46
N THR A 8 -6.26 1.90 2.28
CA THR A 8 -6.02 2.12 3.72
C THR A 8 -4.74 1.42 4.18
N ALA A 9 -3.91 0.96 3.24
CA ALA A 9 -2.75 0.14 3.57
C ALA A 9 -1.57 0.93 4.13
N THR A 10 -1.54 2.25 3.95
CA THR A 10 -0.47 3.13 4.42
C THR A 10 -1.01 4.16 5.43
N GLU A 11 -0.29 5.25 5.64
CA GLU A 11 -0.77 6.39 6.44
C GLU A 11 -1.89 7.18 5.75
N ALA A 12 -2.02 7.02 4.43
CA ALA A 12 -3.14 7.58 3.69
C ALA A 12 -4.41 6.75 3.86
N LEU A 13 -5.53 7.44 3.98
CA LEU A 13 -6.86 6.91 3.74
C LEU A 13 -7.34 7.55 2.44
N SER A 14 -7.60 6.73 1.44
CA SER A 14 -8.02 7.22 0.14
C SER A 14 -9.15 6.36 -0.42
N VAL A 15 -10.22 7.02 -0.86
CA VAL A 15 -11.32 6.38 -1.59
C VAL A 15 -11.68 7.21 -2.81
N ALA A 16 -12.01 6.55 -3.90
CA ALA A 16 -12.45 7.22 -5.13
C ALA A 16 -13.55 6.41 -5.80
N LEU A 17 -14.54 7.11 -6.33
CA LEU A 17 -15.61 6.55 -7.15
C LEU A 17 -15.44 7.02 -8.59
N PHE A 18 -15.30 6.07 -9.49
CA PHE A 18 -15.32 6.33 -10.93
C PHE A 18 -16.63 5.87 -11.54
N VAL A 19 -17.10 6.61 -12.53
CA VAL A 19 -18.27 6.26 -13.35
C VAL A 19 -17.82 6.31 -14.80
N ASP A 20 -17.88 5.17 -15.48
CA ASP A 20 -17.41 5.03 -16.87
C ASP A 20 -15.99 5.57 -17.10
N GLY A 21 -15.10 5.30 -16.14
CA GLY A 21 -13.70 5.74 -16.17
C GLY A 21 -13.46 7.19 -15.78
N VAL A 22 -14.52 7.97 -15.48
CA VAL A 22 -14.42 9.37 -15.05
C VAL A 22 -14.54 9.46 -13.52
N LEU A 23 -13.64 10.20 -12.87
CA LEU A 23 -13.68 10.45 -11.43
C LEU A 23 -14.95 11.22 -11.06
N ALA A 24 -15.86 10.59 -10.32
CA ALA A 24 -17.12 11.20 -9.90
C ALA A 24 -17.05 11.82 -8.49
N ALA A 25 -16.34 11.17 -7.57
CA ALA A 25 -16.14 11.66 -6.20
C ALA A 25 -14.90 11.00 -5.59
N HIS A 26 -14.30 11.65 -4.60
CA HIS A 26 -13.17 11.09 -3.86
C HIS A 26 -13.05 11.68 -2.46
N HIS A 27 -12.32 10.98 -1.60
CA HIS A 27 -11.78 11.50 -0.35
C HIS A 27 -10.35 11.00 -0.21
N HIS A 28 -9.42 11.88 0.16
CA HIS A 28 -8.02 11.54 0.42
C HIS A 28 -7.51 12.37 1.60
N GLU A 29 -6.93 11.69 2.59
CA GLU A 29 -6.28 12.35 3.73
C GLU A 29 -5.11 11.51 4.24
N ILE A 30 -4.11 12.15 4.82
CA ILE A 30 -3.07 11.47 5.59
C ILE A 30 -3.62 11.28 7.00
N ALA A 31 -4.27 10.13 7.21
CA ALA A 31 -4.97 9.82 8.46
C ALA A 31 -4.02 9.37 9.57
N GLY A 32 -2.88 8.80 9.21
CA GLY A 32 -1.91 8.18 10.13
C GLY A 32 -2.51 7.02 10.91
N ARG A 33 -3.47 7.31 11.80
CA ARG A 33 -4.29 6.35 12.54
C ARG A 33 -5.77 6.71 12.40
N GLY A 34 -6.67 5.77 12.76
CA GLY A 34 -8.11 6.04 12.73
C GLY A 34 -8.80 5.65 11.41
N HIS A 35 -8.17 4.82 10.57
CA HIS A 35 -8.77 4.33 9.33
C HIS A 35 -10.12 3.60 9.57
N ALA A 36 -10.24 2.86 10.70
CA ALA A 36 -11.44 2.10 11.01
C ALA A 36 -12.68 3.00 11.22
N GLU A 37 -12.48 4.13 11.89
CA GLU A 37 -13.55 5.07 12.18
C GLU A 37 -13.91 5.96 10.98
N LYS A 38 -12.92 6.19 10.09
CA LYS A 38 -13.04 7.16 9.00
C LYS A 38 -13.46 6.55 7.67
N LEU A 39 -13.12 5.27 7.39
CA LEU A 39 -13.31 4.67 6.08
C LEU A 39 -14.78 4.61 5.66
N VAL A 40 -15.67 4.08 6.51
CA VAL A 40 -17.08 3.96 6.16
C VAL A 40 -17.76 5.33 6.00
N PRO A 41 -17.53 6.32 6.87
CA PRO A 41 -17.98 7.70 6.63
C PRO A 41 -17.46 8.29 5.31
N ALA A 42 -16.18 8.09 4.97
CA ALA A 42 -15.61 8.59 3.72
C ALA A 42 -16.28 7.96 2.49
N ILE A 43 -16.53 6.65 2.49
CA ILE A 43 -17.26 5.96 1.41
C ILE A 43 -18.70 6.47 1.34
N SER A 44 -19.39 6.60 2.47
CA SER A 44 -20.78 7.06 2.54
C SER A 44 -20.97 8.49 2.05
N ALA A 45 -19.94 9.32 2.12
CA ALA A 45 -19.96 10.70 1.62
C ALA A 45 -19.79 10.79 0.09
N LEU A 46 -19.37 9.71 -0.57
CA LEU A 46 -19.30 9.66 -2.04
C LEU A 46 -20.72 9.63 -2.64
N SER A 47 -20.83 9.99 -3.92
CA SER A 47 -22.10 9.95 -4.65
C SER A 47 -22.80 8.59 -4.52
N ASP A 48 -24.10 8.59 -4.20
CA ASP A 48 -24.91 7.40 -3.92
C ASP A 48 -24.30 6.48 -2.83
N GLY A 49 -23.64 7.06 -1.82
CA GLY A 49 -23.00 6.30 -0.76
C GLY A 49 -21.84 5.40 -1.25
N GLY A 50 -21.22 5.75 -2.36
CA GLY A 50 -20.13 5.00 -2.96
C GLY A 50 -20.55 3.70 -3.65
N LYS A 51 -21.86 3.44 -3.84
CA LYS A 51 -22.33 2.20 -4.48
C LYS A 51 -21.73 2.02 -5.87
N ALA A 52 -21.19 0.84 -6.14
CA ALA A 52 -20.44 0.53 -7.34
C ALA A 52 -20.80 -0.85 -7.91
N ASP A 53 -20.40 -1.09 -9.16
CA ASP A 53 -20.53 -2.38 -9.86
C ASP A 53 -19.30 -3.27 -9.67
N GLU A 54 -18.19 -2.68 -9.20
CA GLU A 54 -16.92 -3.35 -8.90
C GLU A 54 -16.19 -2.59 -7.78
N ILE A 55 -15.50 -3.33 -6.90
CA ILE A 55 -14.64 -2.75 -5.87
C ILE A 55 -13.20 -3.14 -6.15
N ILE A 56 -12.29 -2.16 -6.10
CA ILE A 56 -10.85 -2.38 -6.23
C ILE A 56 -10.20 -1.90 -4.93
N VAL A 57 -9.46 -2.78 -4.24
CA VAL A 57 -8.94 -2.50 -2.90
C VAL A 57 -7.45 -2.74 -2.82
N ASP A 58 -6.73 -1.87 -2.11
CA ASP A 58 -5.33 -2.11 -1.76
C ASP A 58 -5.21 -3.33 -0.85
N SER A 59 -4.43 -4.30 -1.31
CA SER A 59 -4.14 -5.56 -0.62
C SER A 59 -2.82 -5.52 0.17
N GLY A 60 -2.14 -4.38 0.20
CA GLY A 60 -0.81 -4.21 0.81
C GLY A 60 0.35 -4.41 -0.19
N PRO A 61 1.58 -4.43 0.27
CA PRO A 61 2.00 -4.41 1.67
C PRO A 61 1.79 -3.05 2.35
N GLY A 62 1.78 -3.06 3.69
CA GLY A 62 1.63 -1.83 4.46
C GLY A 62 1.31 -2.11 5.92
N SER A 63 0.54 -1.21 6.53
CA SER A 63 0.01 -1.38 7.88
C SER A 63 -0.85 -2.62 7.98
N PHE A 64 -0.47 -3.54 8.84
CA PHE A 64 -1.23 -4.77 9.10
C PHE A 64 -2.71 -4.54 9.45
N THR A 65 -2.97 -3.49 10.22
CA THR A 65 -4.35 -3.08 10.58
C THR A 65 -5.04 -2.41 9.40
N GLY A 66 -4.35 -1.49 8.72
CA GLY A 66 -4.90 -0.75 7.60
C GLY A 66 -5.35 -1.66 6.45
N VAL A 67 -4.49 -2.56 5.98
CA VAL A 67 -4.82 -3.56 4.94
C VAL A 67 -6.09 -4.35 5.29
N ARG A 68 -6.22 -4.79 6.56
CA ARG A 68 -7.39 -5.56 6.99
C ARG A 68 -8.67 -4.73 7.04
N ILE A 69 -8.58 -3.46 7.42
CA ILE A 69 -9.72 -2.53 7.42
C ILE A 69 -10.27 -2.39 6.00
N GLY A 70 -9.41 -2.08 5.02
CA GLY A 70 -9.81 -1.93 3.62
C GLY A 70 -10.43 -3.20 3.05
N LEU A 71 -9.74 -4.34 3.23
CA LEU A 71 -10.21 -5.64 2.76
C LEU A 71 -11.53 -6.07 3.42
N ALA A 72 -11.70 -5.82 4.73
CA ALA A 72 -12.95 -6.15 5.42
C ALA A 72 -14.12 -5.30 4.90
N ALA A 73 -13.89 -3.99 4.72
CA ALA A 73 -14.90 -3.09 4.15
C ALA A 73 -15.24 -3.49 2.71
N ALA A 74 -14.25 -3.73 1.85
CA ALA A 74 -14.46 -4.17 0.47
C ALA A 74 -15.27 -5.46 0.40
N ARG A 75 -14.95 -6.45 1.23
CA ARG A 75 -15.67 -7.72 1.27
C ARG A 75 -17.10 -7.57 1.77
N ALA A 76 -17.33 -6.76 2.81
CA ALA A 76 -18.69 -6.51 3.32
C ALA A 76 -19.55 -5.78 2.27
N LEU A 77 -19.01 -4.75 1.61
CA LEU A 77 -19.70 -4.02 0.57
C LEU A 77 -19.92 -4.87 -0.68
N GLY A 78 -18.90 -5.62 -1.12
CA GLY A 78 -19.00 -6.52 -2.27
C GLY A 78 -20.06 -7.59 -2.07
N TYR A 79 -20.13 -8.16 -0.86
CA TYR A 79 -21.19 -9.11 -0.50
C TYR A 79 -22.58 -8.45 -0.49
N ALA A 80 -22.70 -7.27 0.13
CA ALA A 80 -23.97 -6.56 0.24
C ALA A 80 -24.51 -6.09 -1.13
N TRP A 81 -23.63 -5.73 -2.05
CA TRP A 81 -23.98 -5.24 -3.39
C TRP A 81 -23.99 -6.34 -4.46
N GLY A 82 -23.46 -7.54 -4.15
CA GLY A 82 -23.35 -8.64 -5.11
C GLY A 82 -22.36 -8.37 -6.23
N VAL A 83 -21.24 -7.65 -5.95
CA VAL A 83 -20.28 -7.20 -6.96
C VAL A 83 -18.90 -7.82 -6.75
N PRO A 84 -18.09 -7.97 -7.83
CA PRO A 84 -16.73 -8.48 -7.72
C PRO A 84 -15.79 -7.53 -6.98
N ILE A 85 -14.77 -8.13 -6.36
CA ILE A 85 -13.70 -7.40 -5.67
C ILE A 85 -12.38 -7.80 -6.32
N LYS A 86 -11.59 -6.80 -6.71
CA LYS A 86 -10.21 -6.96 -7.17
C LYS A 86 -9.24 -6.34 -6.18
N GLY A 87 -8.02 -6.86 -6.15
CA GLY A 87 -6.93 -6.32 -5.35
C GLY A 87 -5.82 -5.70 -6.20
N TYR A 88 -5.07 -4.76 -5.63
CA TYR A 88 -3.78 -4.32 -6.17
C TYR A 88 -2.75 -4.21 -5.03
N ALA A 89 -1.47 -4.15 -5.39
CA ALA A 89 -0.42 -3.93 -4.41
C ALA A 89 -0.14 -2.43 -4.24
N SER A 90 0.00 -1.97 -2.98
CA SER A 90 0.32 -0.57 -2.64
C SER A 90 1.50 -0.02 -3.44
N LEU A 91 2.57 -0.81 -3.57
CA LEU A 91 3.77 -0.42 -4.30
C LEU A 91 3.51 -0.23 -5.81
N SER A 92 2.57 -0.99 -6.39
CA SER A 92 2.19 -0.84 -7.80
C SER A 92 1.47 0.48 -8.06
N LEU A 93 0.59 0.90 -7.16
CA LEU A 93 -0.09 2.20 -7.31
C LEU A 93 0.89 3.36 -7.18
N ILE A 94 1.80 3.29 -6.18
CA ILE A 94 2.85 4.30 -6.02
C ILE A 94 3.78 4.32 -7.23
N ALA A 95 4.12 3.15 -7.83
CA ALA A 95 4.92 3.09 -9.04
C ALA A 95 4.22 3.78 -10.23
N ALA A 96 2.90 3.58 -10.37
CA ALA A 96 2.12 4.27 -11.40
C ALA A 96 2.11 5.79 -11.20
N MET A 97 1.99 6.26 -9.96
CA MET A 97 2.09 7.67 -9.61
C MET A 97 3.51 8.23 -9.83
N ALA A 98 4.53 7.47 -9.45
CA ALA A 98 5.94 7.85 -9.63
C ALA A 98 6.31 8.01 -11.11
N ARG A 99 5.80 7.15 -11.99
CA ARG A 99 6.02 7.26 -13.45
C ARG A 99 5.62 8.62 -14.01
N GLU A 100 4.55 9.21 -13.50
CA GLU A 100 4.06 10.53 -13.95
C GLU A 100 4.98 11.68 -13.50
N GLN A 101 5.89 11.44 -12.56
CA GLN A 101 6.83 12.43 -12.01
C GLN A 101 8.28 12.13 -12.37
N ALA A 102 8.58 10.90 -12.80
CA ALA A 102 9.93 10.44 -13.10
C ALA A 102 10.47 11.11 -14.38
N ASP A 103 11.76 11.41 -14.38
CA ASP A 103 12.47 11.90 -15.57
C ASP A 103 12.57 10.80 -16.63
N ASP A 104 12.56 11.20 -17.90
CA ASP A 104 12.65 10.27 -19.05
C ASP A 104 13.94 9.44 -19.07
N SER A 105 14.98 9.87 -18.40
CA SER A 105 16.23 9.13 -18.24
C SER A 105 16.14 7.98 -17.25
N GLU A 106 15.14 7.97 -16.35
CA GLU A 106 14.94 6.92 -15.37
C GLU A 106 14.32 5.68 -16.03
N LYS A 107 15.10 4.63 -16.17
CA LYS A 107 14.61 3.36 -16.71
C LYS A 107 13.87 2.50 -15.69
N HIS A 108 14.17 2.70 -14.41
CA HIS A 108 13.64 1.90 -13.31
C HIS A 108 13.18 2.81 -12.18
N LEU A 109 12.08 2.44 -11.56
CA LEU A 109 11.55 3.10 -10.38
C LEU A 109 11.82 2.24 -9.14
N ILE A 110 12.34 2.84 -8.08
CA ILE A 110 12.43 2.22 -6.76
C ILE A 110 11.33 2.79 -5.89
N ILE A 111 10.43 1.93 -5.50
CA ILE A 111 9.32 2.29 -4.61
C ILE A 111 9.62 1.73 -3.22
N ALA A 112 9.59 2.59 -2.21
CA ALA A 112 9.83 2.22 -0.83
C ALA A 112 8.80 2.88 0.10
N ILE A 113 8.13 2.07 0.90
CA ILE A 113 7.16 2.54 1.91
C ILE A 113 7.55 2.06 3.30
N THR A 114 7.10 2.76 4.32
CA THR A 114 7.39 2.42 5.72
C THR A 114 6.79 1.06 6.08
N GLY A 115 7.64 0.12 6.51
CA GLY A 115 7.26 -1.25 6.91
C GLY A 115 7.12 -1.45 8.42
N GLY A 116 7.47 -0.45 9.23
CA GLY A 116 7.59 -0.56 10.68
C GLY A 116 8.88 -1.28 11.12
N HIS A 117 9.23 -1.18 12.43
CA HIS A 117 10.42 -1.83 13.03
C HIS A 117 11.76 -1.51 12.35
N GLY A 118 11.89 -0.36 11.67
CA GLY A 118 13.10 0.03 10.96
C GLY A 118 13.32 -0.66 9.62
N GLU A 119 12.28 -1.25 9.06
CA GLU A 119 12.28 -1.85 7.73
C GLU A 119 11.43 -1.06 6.75
N LEU A 120 11.72 -1.22 5.47
CA LEU A 120 10.92 -0.71 4.36
C LEU A 120 10.38 -1.89 3.56
N PHE A 121 9.11 -1.79 3.15
CA PHE A 121 8.61 -2.57 2.02
C PHE A 121 9.05 -1.87 0.76
N TRP A 122 9.65 -2.61 -0.17
CA TRP A 122 10.15 -2.03 -1.40
C TRP A 122 10.03 -2.98 -2.59
N GLN A 123 10.05 -2.39 -3.77
CA GLN A 123 10.05 -3.12 -5.04
C GLN A 123 10.65 -2.24 -6.14
N ARG A 124 11.28 -2.88 -7.13
CA ARG A 124 11.79 -2.23 -8.33
C ARG A 124 10.86 -2.52 -9.50
N PHE A 125 10.59 -1.49 -10.30
CA PHE A 125 9.74 -1.57 -11.49
C PHE A 125 10.46 -1.08 -12.72
N ILE A 126 10.08 -1.59 -13.90
CA ILE A 126 10.37 -0.97 -15.20
C ILE A 126 9.49 0.27 -15.30
N ARG A 127 10.07 1.46 -15.54
CA ARG A 127 9.30 2.71 -15.57
C ARG A 127 8.16 2.68 -16.58
N ASP A 128 8.43 2.27 -17.81
CA ASP A 128 7.48 2.42 -18.91
C ASP A 128 6.32 1.42 -18.84
N THR A 129 6.59 0.19 -18.46
CA THR A 129 5.58 -0.89 -18.40
C THR A 129 4.97 -1.08 -17.02
N LEU A 130 5.60 -0.56 -15.97
CA LEU A 130 5.28 -0.82 -14.57
C LEU A 130 5.34 -2.31 -14.19
N GLU A 131 6.05 -3.12 -14.98
CA GLU A 131 6.33 -4.50 -14.63
C GLU A 131 7.32 -4.57 -13.47
N PRO A 132 7.03 -5.36 -12.42
CA PRO A 132 7.95 -5.53 -11.31
C PRO A 132 9.18 -6.35 -11.74
N ILE A 133 10.38 -5.85 -11.45
CA ILE A 133 11.67 -6.52 -11.68
C ILE A 133 12.03 -7.42 -10.50
N THR A 134 11.62 -7.03 -9.30
CA THR A 134 11.86 -7.77 -8.06
C THR A 134 10.55 -8.20 -7.42
N ASN A 135 10.60 -9.21 -6.57
CA ASN A 135 9.49 -9.47 -5.66
C ASN A 135 9.39 -8.34 -4.63
N ILE A 136 8.21 -8.15 -4.05
CA ILE A 136 8.04 -7.27 -2.89
C ILE A 136 8.88 -7.85 -1.74
N ALA A 137 9.70 -7.01 -1.12
CA ALA A 137 10.55 -7.38 0.01
C ALA A 137 10.35 -6.43 1.19
N SER A 138 10.58 -6.93 2.41
CA SER A 138 10.76 -6.14 3.62
C SER A 138 12.22 -6.23 4.01
N THR A 139 12.90 -5.08 4.09
CA THR A 139 14.35 -5.04 4.30
C THR A 139 14.69 -3.93 5.31
N PRO A 140 15.61 -4.20 6.27
CA PRO A 140 16.13 -3.16 7.16
C PRO A 140 16.70 -1.99 6.36
N ILE A 141 16.41 -0.76 6.80
CA ILE A 141 16.79 0.46 6.05
C ILE A 141 18.29 0.51 5.76
N ALA A 142 19.14 0.17 6.74
CA ALA A 142 20.61 0.20 6.59
C ALA A 142 21.10 -0.83 5.54
N GLU A 143 20.47 -2.01 5.48
CA GLU A 143 20.78 -3.03 4.49
C GLU A 143 20.33 -2.55 3.09
N LEU A 144 19.11 -2.06 2.98
CA LEU A 144 18.57 -1.56 1.72
C LEU A 144 19.39 -0.40 1.17
N ALA A 145 19.87 0.50 2.04
CA ALA A 145 20.73 1.62 1.67
C ALA A 145 22.06 1.19 1.03
N SER A 146 22.58 0.01 1.40
CA SER A 146 23.78 -0.56 0.79
C SER A 146 23.52 -1.30 -0.52
N MET A 147 22.28 -1.71 -0.78
CA MET A 147 21.87 -2.50 -1.97
C MET A 147 21.43 -1.63 -3.14
N ILE A 148 20.90 -0.43 -2.87
CA ILE A 148 20.28 0.43 -3.89
C ILE A 148 21.10 1.70 -4.07
N ASP A 149 21.56 1.92 -5.30
CA ASP A 149 22.32 3.12 -5.69
C ASP A 149 21.58 3.98 -6.74
N THR A 150 20.28 3.81 -6.87
CA THR A 150 19.45 4.64 -7.77
C THR A 150 19.31 6.04 -7.16
N PRO A 151 19.49 7.14 -7.94
CA PRO A 151 19.44 8.48 -7.37
C PRO A 151 18.08 8.86 -6.80
N MET A 152 16.99 8.40 -7.42
CA MET A 152 15.63 8.74 -7.03
C MET A 152 14.96 7.57 -6.32
N ILE A 153 14.29 7.85 -5.20
CA ILE A 153 13.47 6.89 -4.44
C ILE A 153 12.08 7.50 -4.23
N TYR A 154 11.04 6.70 -4.46
CA TYR A 154 9.65 7.13 -4.38
C TYR A 154 8.90 6.43 -3.24
N GLY A 155 8.01 7.16 -2.55
CA GLY A 155 7.14 6.61 -1.52
C GLY A 155 7.41 7.13 -0.12
N SER A 156 6.59 6.70 0.85
CA SER A 156 6.64 7.19 2.24
C SER A 156 7.92 6.81 3.00
N GLY A 157 8.63 5.79 2.55
CA GLY A 157 9.91 5.35 3.10
C GLY A 157 11.14 5.97 2.44
N ALA A 158 10.95 6.74 1.37
CA ALA A 158 12.03 7.28 0.55
C ALA A 158 13.01 8.14 1.35
N GLN A 159 12.50 9.10 2.14
CA GLN A 159 13.35 9.99 2.93
C GLN A 159 14.22 9.23 3.94
N ALA A 160 13.62 8.25 4.64
CA ALA A 160 14.38 7.44 5.61
C ALA A 160 15.52 6.65 4.95
N LEU A 161 15.32 6.17 3.72
CA LEU A 161 16.37 5.49 2.96
C LEU A 161 17.48 6.45 2.54
N ILE A 162 17.13 7.63 2.04
CA ILE A 162 18.10 8.67 1.62
C ILE A 162 18.91 9.17 2.82
N ASP A 163 18.29 9.40 3.97
CA ASP A 163 18.97 9.85 5.19
C ASP A 163 20.07 8.88 5.64
N VAL A 164 19.79 7.56 5.57
CA VAL A 164 20.76 6.52 5.91
C VAL A 164 21.85 6.38 4.84
N ARG A 165 21.49 6.48 3.57
CA ARG A 165 22.42 6.35 2.44
C ARG A 165 23.32 7.57 2.29
N GLY A 166 22.83 8.76 2.66
CA GLY A 166 23.57 10.02 2.63
C GLY A 166 23.65 10.70 1.25
N HIS A 167 22.98 10.17 0.22
CA HIS A 167 22.92 10.76 -1.13
C HIS A 167 21.66 10.34 -1.87
N GLY A 168 21.28 11.09 -2.91
CA GLY A 168 20.09 10.87 -3.74
C GLY A 168 18.94 11.79 -3.34
N GLU A 169 17.80 11.57 -3.94
CA GLU A 169 16.60 12.39 -3.77
C GLU A 169 15.41 11.51 -3.39
N ALA A 170 14.62 11.97 -2.42
CA ALA A 170 13.41 11.32 -1.96
C ALA A 170 12.19 12.05 -2.49
N ILE A 171 11.30 11.32 -3.18
CA ILE A 171 10.00 11.84 -3.59
C ILE A 171 8.93 11.18 -2.74
N MET A 172 8.37 11.96 -1.82
CA MET A 172 7.33 11.52 -0.91
C MET A 172 6.03 11.28 -1.69
N LEU A 173 5.57 10.02 -1.71
CA LEU A 173 4.29 9.63 -2.29
C LEU A 173 3.52 8.74 -1.32
N HIS A 174 2.25 9.02 -1.19
CA HIS A 174 1.27 8.15 -0.54
C HIS A 174 0.28 7.65 -1.58
N PRO A 175 -0.23 6.41 -1.46
CA PRO A 175 -1.24 5.91 -2.39
C PRO A 175 -2.44 6.84 -2.45
N ASP A 176 -2.89 7.14 -3.66
CA ASP A 176 -4.08 7.96 -3.91
C ASP A 176 -5.03 7.18 -4.82
N ALA A 177 -6.21 6.88 -4.33
CA ALA A 177 -7.23 6.12 -5.04
C ALA A 177 -7.64 6.75 -6.38
N ARG A 178 -7.46 8.09 -6.54
CA ARG A 178 -7.69 8.80 -7.80
C ARG A 178 -6.76 8.33 -8.92
N CYS A 179 -5.58 7.82 -8.55
CA CYS A 179 -4.57 7.37 -9.47
C CYS A 179 -4.73 5.89 -9.89
N ALA A 180 -5.72 5.18 -9.37
CA ALA A 180 -5.96 3.77 -9.72
C ALA A 180 -6.10 3.50 -11.24
N PRO A 181 -6.68 4.38 -12.06
CA PRO A 181 -6.71 4.20 -13.51
C PRO A 181 -5.32 4.17 -14.19
N LEU A 182 -4.26 4.62 -13.52
CA LEU A 182 -2.88 4.52 -14.01
C LEU A 182 -2.29 3.11 -13.89
N LEU A 183 -2.92 2.24 -13.09
CA LEU A 183 -2.47 0.85 -12.92
C LEU A 183 -2.67 0.07 -14.21
N PRO A 184 -1.67 -0.69 -14.67
CA PRO A 184 -1.88 -1.71 -15.69
C PRO A 184 -2.93 -2.72 -15.24
N LEU A 185 -3.81 -3.15 -16.14
CA LEU A 185 -4.82 -4.17 -15.81
C LEU A 185 -4.20 -5.47 -15.28
N THR A 186 -2.97 -5.77 -15.70
CA THR A 186 -2.18 -6.93 -15.24
C THR A 186 -1.76 -6.83 -13.77
N SER A 187 -1.80 -5.63 -13.18
CA SER A 187 -1.52 -5.42 -11.75
C SER A 187 -2.73 -5.72 -10.85
N LEU A 188 -3.92 -5.91 -11.44
CA LEU A 188 -5.12 -6.23 -10.70
C LEU A 188 -5.24 -7.74 -10.50
N GLN A 189 -5.56 -8.16 -9.28
CA GLN A 189 -5.80 -9.54 -8.89
C GLN A 189 -7.30 -9.77 -8.71
N ASN A 190 -7.83 -10.87 -9.21
CA ASN A 190 -9.26 -11.18 -9.14
C ASN A 190 -9.75 -11.58 -7.72
N ASP A 191 -8.82 -11.93 -6.86
CA ASP A 191 -9.06 -12.21 -5.44
C ASP A 191 -8.22 -11.22 -4.62
N ALA A 192 -8.86 -10.33 -3.90
CA ALA A 192 -8.19 -9.38 -3.02
C ALA A 192 -7.64 -10.12 -1.77
N LEU A 193 -6.52 -10.83 -1.94
CA LEU A 193 -5.82 -11.50 -0.84
C LEU A 193 -4.80 -10.55 -0.22
N PRO A 194 -4.71 -10.51 1.13
CA PRO A 194 -3.77 -9.62 1.79
C PRO A 194 -2.33 -10.03 1.51
N TYR A 195 -1.52 -9.06 1.07
CA TYR A 195 -0.09 -9.25 0.98
C TYR A 195 0.57 -8.94 2.33
N TYR A 196 0.99 -9.98 3.04
CA TYR A 196 1.77 -9.84 4.26
C TYR A 196 3.26 -9.94 3.89
N GLY A 197 3.94 -8.80 3.79
CA GLY A 197 5.35 -8.71 3.39
C GLY A 197 6.35 -9.30 4.39
N ARG A 198 5.86 -9.92 5.49
CA ARG A 198 6.66 -10.65 6.49
C ARG A 198 6.06 -12.02 6.71
N GLY A 199 6.95 -13.00 6.99
CA GLY A 199 6.53 -14.25 7.62
C GLY A 199 5.80 -13.95 8.94
N ALA A 200 4.94 -14.86 9.38
CA ALA A 200 4.20 -14.68 10.63
C ALA A 200 5.17 -14.43 11.80
N ASP A 201 5.08 -13.24 12.44
CA ASP A 201 5.83 -12.92 13.66
C ASP A 201 5.42 -13.79 14.88
N ALA A 202 4.37 -14.59 14.71
CA ALA A 202 3.89 -15.52 15.72
C ALA A 202 4.78 -16.74 15.78
N ILE A 203 5.67 -16.79 16.79
CA ILE A 203 6.38 -18.02 17.15
C ILE A 203 5.35 -18.99 17.74
N PRO A 204 5.14 -20.19 17.15
CA PRO A 204 4.27 -21.21 17.71
C PRO A 204 4.62 -21.45 19.19
N LEU A 205 3.61 -21.60 20.04
CA LEU A 205 3.79 -21.82 21.50
C LEU A 205 4.77 -22.96 21.83
N ALA A 206 4.87 -23.97 20.95
CA ALA A 206 5.82 -25.08 21.06
C ALA A 206 7.30 -24.66 20.97
N HIS A 207 7.62 -23.47 20.48
CA HIS A 207 8.99 -22.96 20.31
C HIS A 207 9.33 -21.81 21.26
N ARG A 208 8.40 -21.39 22.13
CA ARG A 208 8.71 -20.44 23.21
C ARG A 208 9.59 -21.12 24.24
N LYS A 209 10.90 -20.82 24.21
CA LYS A 209 11.79 -21.14 25.33
C LYS A 209 11.21 -20.49 26.59
N ALA A 210 10.96 -21.29 27.63
CA ALA A 210 10.44 -20.78 28.89
C ALA A 210 11.36 -19.65 29.41
N GLN A 211 10.83 -18.45 29.53
CA GLN A 211 11.54 -17.36 30.18
C GLN A 211 11.74 -17.75 31.66
N PRO A 212 12.94 -17.62 32.21
CA PRO A 212 13.16 -17.90 33.63
C PRO A 212 12.30 -16.92 34.46
N LYS A 213 11.51 -17.50 35.38
CA LYS A 213 10.71 -16.72 36.34
C LYS A 213 11.63 -15.75 37.10
N ARG A 214 11.39 -14.45 37.00
CA ARG A 214 12.03 -13.47 37.88
C ARG A 214 11.72 -13.85 39.33
N LYS A 215 12.77 -14.09 40.14
CA LYS A 215 12.63 -14.24 41.56
C LYS A 215 12.14 -12.93 42.15
N PRO A 216 11.18 -12.94 43.10
CA PRO A 216 10.85 -11.75 43.85
C PRO A 216 12.07 -11.29 44.65
N SER A 217 12.40 -10.02 44.58
CA SER A 217 13.41 -9.38 45.40
C SER A 217 12.95 -9.37 46.88
N PRO A 218 13.88 -9.50 47.85
CA PRO A 218 13.57 -9.56 49.28
C PRO A 218 13.01 -8.24 49.83
#